data_c1c9ad760218c13de669cd9f7f1c6257
#
_entry.id   c1c9ad760218c13de669cd9f7f1c6257
#
_cell.length_a   1.000
_cell.length_b   1.000
_cell.length_c   1.000
_cell.angle_alpha   90.00
_cell.angle_beta   90.00
_cell.angle_gamma   90.00
#
_symmetry.space_group_name_H-M   'P 1'
#
loop_
_entity.id
_entity.type
_entity.pdbx_description
1 polymer ?
#
loop_
_entity_poly.entity_id
_entity_poly.type
_entity_poly.pdbx_seq_one_letter_code
_entity_poly.pdbx_strand_id
1 'polypeptide(L)'
;MLVVWMLQPALQMGILLLIFSAVPFLLPLVNLTGLALSLWLKAMLKIVERCAALPFASVYLPQRYTLFVLAVLGALALYYWHGKGLRVYPIAALICTAAAVAMGVWMQRDVVEINLVGASNNPCVVCVQNGQAVVLFRGGESNLSAVERYLAGRSRQEPALLVDLRARPTALDFAAAEVVTMQAQPGFDTRTVLDGLTLDLYHNKSASLAVLGIGDRHIAVGAGSIQLAEPIRVDVLCAPGALSDAVQADTILTAVRHPKWLDEIESCELRYGDEAPGLTLRPGRSMIWEEAQTIAIQ
;
A
#
# COMPACT_ATOMS: atom_id res chain seq x y z
N MET A 1 -11.17 -18.23 4.44
CA MET A 1 -11.53 -19.66 4.41
C MET A 1 -12.79 -19.95 5.22
N LEU A 2 -12.90 -19.56 6.51
CA LEU A 2 -14.04 -19.85 7.38
C LEU A 2 -15.37 -19.30 6.83
N VAL A 3 -15.37 -18.08 6.29
CA VAL A 3 -16.57 -17.43 5.70
C VAL A 3 -17.09 -18.16 4.47
N VAL A 4 -16.20 -18.74 3.64
CA VAL A 4 -16.59 -19.48 2.42
C VAL A 4 -17.39 -20.72 2.77
N TRP A 5 -17.04 -21.43 3.84
CA TRP A 5 -17.78 -22.59 4.34
C TRP A 5 -19.17 -22.23 4.88
N MET A 6 -19.31 -21.03 5.44
CA MET A 6 -20.59 -20.53 5.96
C MET A 6 -21.51 -19.99 4.85
N LEU A 7 -20.96 -19.65 3.68
CA LEU A 7 -21.72 -19.13 2.56
C LEU A 7 -22.60 -20.19 1.92
N GLN A 8 -22.14 -21.44 1.88
CA GLN A 8 -22.88 -22.54 1.26
C GLN A 8 -24.22 -22.82 1.94
N PRO A 9 -24.33 -22.98 3.29
CA PRO A 9 -25.64 -23.13 3.96
C PRO A 9 -26.52 -21.86 3.79
N ALA A 10 -25.96 -20.67 3.76
CA ALA A 10 -26.71 -19.43 3.55
C ALA A 10 -27.37 -19.43 2.15
N LEU A 11 -26.64 -19.83 1.11
CA LEU A 11 -27.17 -19.96 -0.24
C LEU A 11 -28.27 -21.02 -0.33
N GLN A 12 -28.09 -22.17 0.30
CA GLN A 12 -29.10 -23.24 0.34
C GLN A 12 -30.38 -22.78 1.02
N MET A 13 -30.28 -22.09 2.18
CA MET A 13 -31.45 -21.53 2.87
C MET A 13 -32.11 -20.44 2.03
N GLY A 14 -31.36 -19.62 1.31
CA GLY A 14 -31.90 -18.60 0.40
C GLY A 14 -32.70 -19.22 -0.76
N ILE A 15 -32.20 -20.29 -1.36
CA ILE A 15 -32.90 -21.02 -2.43
C ILE A 15 -34.17 -21.67 -1.88
N LEU A 16 -34.13 -22.31 -0.70
CA LEU A 16 -35.30 -22.88 -0.06
C LEU A 16 -36.37 -21.82 0.24
N LEU A 17 -35.95 -20.65 0.71
CA LEU A 17 -36.85 -19.53 0.97
C LEU A 17 -37.55 -19.06 -0.30
N LEU A 18 -36.87 -18.98 -1.43
CA LEU A 18 -37.44 -18.67 -2.74
C LEU A 18 -38.47 -19.72 -3.18
N ILE A 19 -38.17 -21.00 -3.02
CA ILE A 19 -39.07 -22.08 -3.38
C ILE A 19 -40.34 -22.04 -2.51
N PHE A 20 -40.21 -21.85 -1.19
CA PHE A 20 -41.33 -21.80 -0.28
C PHE A 20 -42.20 -20.55 -0.49
N SER A 21 -41.59 -19.42 -0.88
CA SER A 21 -42.32 -18.18 -1.17
C SER A 21 -43.23 -18.28 -2.41
N ALA A 22 -42.92 -19.20 -3.34
CA ALA A 22 -43.71 -19.44 -4.54
C ALA A 22 -45.07 -20.16 -4.23
N VAL A 23 -45.21 -20.77 -3.04
CA VAL A 23 -46.40 -21.55 -2.67
C VAL A 23 -47.10 -20.90 -1.46
N PRO A 24 -48.29 -20.32 -1.65
CA PRO A 24 -48.99 -19.53 -0.57
C PRO A 24 -49.28 -20.35 0.70
N PHE A 25 -49.45 -21.66 0.60
CA PHE A 25 -49.73 -22.55 1.74
C PHE A 25 -48.52 -22.71 2.67
N LEU A 26 -47.29 -22.38 2.20
CA LEU A 26 -46.03 -22.55 2.96
C LEU A 26 -45.55 -21.27 3.67
N LEU A 27 -46.42 -20.26 3.81
CA LEU A 27 -46.12 -19.00 4.51
C LEU A 27 -45.47 -19.18 5.89
N PRO A 28 -45.91 -20.11 6.79
CA PRO A 28 -45.25 -20.29 8.07
C PRO A 28 -43.79 -20.82 7.94
N LEU A 29 -43.55 -21.64 6.92
CA LEU A 29 -42.19 -22.16 6.60
C LEU A 29 -41.30 -21.06 6.04
N VAL A 30 -41.85 -20.13 5.26
CA VAL A 30 -41.10 -18.94 4.76
C VAL A 30 -40.61 -18.09 5.93
N ASN A 31 -41.50 -17.83 6.91
CA ASN A 31 -41.11 -17.07 8.10
C ASN A 31 -40.05 -17.76 8.93
N LEU A 32 -40.13 -19.08 9.10
CA LEU A 32 -39.15 -19.86 9.85
C LEU A 32 -37.78 -19.88 9.15
N THR A 33 -37.76 -20.15 7.85
CA THR A 33 -36.55 -20.16 7.06
C THR A 33 -35.92 -18.78 6.94
N GLY A 34 -36.74 -17.72 6.81
CA GLY A 34 -36.29 -16.32 6.81
C GLY A 34 -35.61 -15.92 8.14
N LEU A 35 -36.23 -16.33 9.26
CA LEU A 35 -35.66 -16.09 10.59
C LEU A 35 -34.33 -16.86 10.78
N ALA A 36 -34.28 -18.12 10.37
CA ALA A 36 -33.07 -18.92 10.42
C ALA A 36 -31.95 -18.32 9.58
N LEU A 37 -32.24 -17.88 8.34
CA LEU A 37 -31.30 -17.22 7.45
C LEU A 37 -30.80 -15.90 8.05
N SER A 38 -31.69 -15.08 8.62
CA SER A 38 -31.32 -13.81 9.24
C SER A 38 -30.38 -13.99 10.45
N LEU A 39 -30.66 -14.98 11.28
CA LEU A 39 -29.78 -15.35 12.41
C LEU A 39 -28.42 -15.85 11.94
N TRP A 40 -28.40 -16.67 10.89
CA TRP A 40 -27.16 -17.17 10.29
C TRP A 40 -26.30 -16.04 9.72
N LEU A 41 -26.90 -15.13 8.96
CA LEU A 41 -26.20 -13.96 8.41
C LEU A 41 -25.68 -13.02 9.50
N LYS A 42 -26.46 -12.77 10.56
CA LYS A 42 -26.02 -12.00 11.73
C LYS A 42 -24.84 -12.68 12.44
N ALA A 43 -24.86 -13.99 12.59
CA ALA A 43 -23.75 -14.74 13.18
C ALA A 43 -22.48 -14.65 12.30
N MET A 44 -22.65 -14.76 10.97
CA MET A 44 -21.54 -14.56 10.02
C MET A 44 -20.91 -13.17 10.15
N LEU A 45 -21.73 -12.11 10.12
CA LEU A 45 -21.27 -10.74 10.25
C LEU A 45 -20.51 -10.53 11.56
N LYS A 46 -21.07 -11.04 12.68
CA LYS A 46 -20.41 -10.93 13.99
C LYS A 46 -19.07 -11.68 14.08
N ILE A 47 -18.95 -12.82 13.39
CA ILE A 47 -17.67 -13.55 13.28
C ILE A 47 -16.68 -12.74 12.46
N VAL A 48 -17.10 -12.20 11.31
CA VAL A 48 -16.25 -11.35 10.45
C VAL A 48 -15.78 -10.12 11.20
N GLU A 49 -16.66 -9.41 11.89
CA GLU A 49 -16.31 -8.24 12.70
C GLU A 49 -15.30 -8.58 13.80
N ARG A 50 -15.52 -9.70 14.51
CA ARG A 50 -14.57 -10.15 15.53
C ARG A 50 -13.23 -10.57 14.94
N CYS A 51 -13.23 -11.27 13.81
CA CYS A 51 -12.00 -11.63 13.12
C CYS A 51 -11.26 -10.39 12.61
N ALA A 52 -11.97 -9.39 12.10
CA ALA A 52 -11.38 -8.13 11.63
C ALA A 52 -10.80 -7.28 12.79
N ALA A 53 -11.39 -7.37 13.98
CA ALA A 53 -10.91 -6.67 15.18
C ALA A 53 -9.68 -7.33 15.83
N LEU A 54 -9.27 -8.53 15.37
CA LEU A 54 -8.05 -9.16 15.90
C LEU A 54 -6.81 -8.40 15.41
N PRO A 55 -5.87 -8.07 16.31
CA PRO A 55 -4.56 -7.60 15.88
C PRO A 55 -3.94 -8.70 15.00
N PHE A 56 -3.43 -8.33 13.84
CA PHE A 56 -2.93 -9.25 12.79
C PHE A 56 -4.03 -9.96 11.96
N ALA A 57 -5.28 -9.47 11.95
CA ALA A 57 -6.35 -10.02 11.09
C ALA A 57 -5.97 -10.01 9.60
N SER A 58 -5.14 -9.06 9.20
CA SER A 58 -4.53 -9.00 7.87
C SER A 58 -3.04 -8.74 8.00
N VAL A 59 -2.23 -9.61 7.42
CA VAL A 59 -0.78 -9.43 7.28
C VAL A 59 -0.48 -9.40 5.79
N TYR A 60 0.11 -8.30 5.33
CA TYR A 60 0.59 -8.22 3.97
C TYR A 60 1.84 -9.08 3.83
N LEU A 61 1.73 -10.15 3.06
CA LEU A 61 2.85 -11.03 2.72
C LEU A 61 3.12 -10.91 1.22
N PRO A 62 4.36 -10.67 0.79
CA PRO A 62 4.72 -10.69 -0.62
C PRO A 62 4.29 -12.01 -1.27
N GLN A 63 3.81 -11.97 -2.50
CA GLN A 63 3.26 -13.14 -3.21
C GLN A 63 4.21 -14.35 -3.19
N ARG A 64 5.50 -14.12 -3.38
CA ARG A 64 6.52 -15.18 -3.35
C ARG A 64 6.62 -15.87 -1.99
N TYR A 65 6.50 -15.10 -0.92
CA TYR A 65 6.52 -15.62 0.45
C TYR A 65 5.25 -16.42 0.78
N THR A 66 4.09 -15.93 0.34
CA THR A 66 2.81 -16.64 0.49
C THR A 66 2.83 -18.00 -0.20
N LEU A 67 3.36 -18.06 -1.43
CA LEU A 67 3.50 -19.33 -2.16
C LEU A 67 4.43 -20.30 -1.43
N PHE A 68 5.54 -19.81 -0.86
CA PHE A 68 6.44 -20.64 -0.07
C PHE A 68 5.75 -21.21 1.17
N VAL A 69 5.00 -20.40 1.91
CA VAL A 69 4.21 -20.85 3.09
C VAL A 69 3.18 -21.88 2.69
N LEU A 70 2.45 -21.68 1.61
CA LEU A 70 1.48 -22.65 1.08
C LEU A 70 2.14 -23.97 0.68
N ALA A 71 3.30 -23.92 0.06
CA ALA A 71 4.07 -25.12 -0.31
C ALA A 71 4.52 -25.90 0.93
N VAL A 72 5.00 -25.23 1.97
CA VAL A 72 5.38 -25.85 3.25
C VAL A 72 4.18 -26.49 3.93
N LEU A 73 3.03 -25.79 3.99
CA LEU A 73 1.79 -26.34 4.57
C LEU A 73 1.28 -27.56 3.77
N GLY A 74 1.37 -27.50 2.43
CA GLY A 74 1.03 -28.63 1.55
C GLY A 74 1.94 -29.84 1.77
N ALA A 75 3.25 -29.62 1.87
CA ALA A 75 4.21 -30.69 2.15
C ALA A 75 3.99 -31.32 3.52
N LEU A 76 3.69 -30.50 4.55
CA LEU A 76 3.30 -30.99 5.88
C LEU A 76 2.01 -31.80 5.83
N ALA A 77 1.01 -31.37 5.08
CA ALA A 77 -0.25 -32.11 4.91
C ALA A 77 0.00 -33.51 4.30
N LEU A 78 0.81 -33.58 3.24
CA LEU A 78 1.19 -34.83 2.61
C LEU A 78 1.98 -35.75 3.54
N TYR A 79 2.92 -35.18 4.32
CA TYR A 79 3.70 -35.94 5.29
C TYR A 79 2.84 -36.58 6.37
N TYR A 80 1.90 -35.83 6.97
CA TYR A 80 1.00 -36.35 8.00
C TYR A 80 -0.07 -37.28 7.43
N TRP A 81 -0.45 -37.09 6.18
CA TRP A 81 -1.36 -38.02 5.49
C TRP A 81 -0.72 -39.41 5.35
N HIS A 82 0.56 -39.47 4.96
CA HIS A 82 1.27 -40.73 4.68
C HIS A 82 1.82 -41.44 5.91
N GLY A 83 2.19 -40.76 6.98
CA GLY A 83 3.04 -41.33 8.01
C GLY A 83 2.52 -41.35 9.44
N LYS A 84 1.77 -40.37 9.93
CA LYS A 84 1.47 -40.20 11.37
C LYS A 84 0.01 -39.89 11.71
N GLY A 85 -0.85 -39.91 10.74
CA GLY A 85 -2.26 -39.54 10.92
C GLY A 85 -2.50 -38.04 11.06
N LEU A 86 -3.67 -37.59 10.59
CA LEU A 86 -4.07 -36.17 10.48
C LEU A 86 -4.28 -35.45 11.83
N ARG A 87 -4.24 -36.15 12.98
CA ARG A 87 -4.54 -35.56 14.29
C ARG A 87 -3.54 -34.49 14.73
N VAL A 88 -2.29 -34.64 14.36
CA VAL A 88 -1.20 -33.70 14.75
C VAL A 88 -1.03 -32.57 13.71
N TYR A 89 -1.57 -32.75 12.51
CA TYR A 89 -1.46 -31.77 11.44
C TYR A 89 -1.93 -30.36 11.82
N PRO A 90 -3.10 -30.13 12.47
CA PRO A 90 -3.56 -28.79 12.79
C PRO A 90 -2.60 -28.03 13.74
N ILE A 91 -1.98 -28.73 14.67
CA ILE A 91 -1.01 -28.13 15.61
C ILE A 91 0.26 -27.76 14.86
N ALA A 92 0.79 -28.67 14.04
CA ALA A 92 1.97 -28.39 13.22
C ALA A 92 1.73 -27.26 12.21
N ALA A 93 0.57 -27.24 11.56
CA ALA A 93 0.18 -26.17 10.65
C ALA A 93 0.06 -24.82 11.36
N LEU A 94 -0.53 -24.78 12.57
CA LEU A 94 -0.62 -23.57 13.39
C LEU A 94 0.77 -23.03 13.75
N ILE A 95 1.67 -23.91 14.22
CA ILE A 95 3.04 -23.51 14.57
C ILE A 95 3.80 -22.98 13.34
N CYS A 96 3.71 -23.67 12.20
CA CYS A 96 4.35 -23.23 10.97
C CYS A 96 3.79 -21.90 10.47
N THR A 97 2.48 -21.71 10.56
CA THR A 97 1.84 -20.44 10.15
C THR A 97 2.26 -19.31 11.09
N ALA A 98 2.26 -19.53 12.40
CA ALA A 98 2.72 -18.54 13.37
C ALA A 98 4.20 -18.18 13.17
N ALA A 99 5.06 -19.17 12.95
CA ALA A 99 6.48 -18.94 12.66
C ALA A 99 6.67 -18.18 11.32
N ALA A 100 5.88 -18.51 10.30
CA ALA A 100 5.92 -17.84 9.01
C ALA A 100 5.47 -16.38 9.14
N VAL A 101 4.41 -16.08 9.89
CA VAL A 101 3.95 -14.71 10.16
C VAL A 101 5.01 -13.93 10.94
N ALA A 102 5.57 -14.52 12.00
CA ALA A 102 6.62 -13.87 12.78
C ALA A 102 7.87 -13.58 11.93
N MET A 103 8.27 -14.52 11.08
CA MET A 103 9.38 -14.33 10.14
C MET A 103 9.05 -13.23 9.11
N GLY A 104 7.83 -13.19 8.56
CA GLY A 104 7.38 -12.17 7.62
C GLY A 104 7.44 -10.77 8.24
N VAL A 105 6.91 -10.61 9.47
CA VAL A 105 6.97 -9.35 10.22
C VAL A 105 8.41 -8.94 10.49
N TRP A 106 9.26 -9.90 10.90
CA TRP A 106 10.68 -9.62 11.15
C TRP A 106 11.43 -9.22 9.86
N MET A 107 11.15 -9.88 8.74
CA MET A 107 11.76 -9.54 7.45
C MET A 107 11.31 -8.18 6.90
N GLN A 108 10.10 -7.73 7.24
CA GLN A 108 9.57 -6.42 6.84
C GLN A 108 9.93 -5.31 7.82
N ARG A 109 10.54 -5.64 8.94
CA ARG A 109 11.01 -4.64 9.90
C ARG A 109 12.07 -3.76 9.22
N ASP A 110 11.94 -2.45 9.42
CA ASP A 110 12.84 -1.42 8.88
C ASP A 110 12.85 -1.30 7.33
N VAL A 111 11.94 -2.01 6.65
CA VAL A 111 11.75 -1.87 5.21
C VAL A 111 10.89 -0.65 4.93
N VAL A 112 11.39 0.24 4.08
CA VAL A 112 10.66 1.39 3.57
C VAL A 112 10.29 1.09 2.12
N GLU A 113 8.98 1.05 1.84
CA GLU A 113 8.44 0.88 0.51
C GLU A 113 7.96 2.24 -0.01
N ILE A 114 8.42 2.66 -1.17
CA ILE A 114 8.03 3.91 -1.83
C ILE A 114 7.40 3.58 -3.16
N ASN A 115 6.16 4.02 -3.36
CA ASN A 115 5.41 3.71 -4.57
C ASN A 115 4.79 4.97 -5.17
N LEU A 116 4.78 5.05 -6.51
CA LEU A 116 4.08 6.07 -7.27
C LEU A 116 2.65 5.59 -7.52
N VAL A 117 1.65 6.31 -7.01
CA VAL A 117 0.25 5.91 -7.05
C VAL A 117 -0.60 7.00 -7.68
N GLY A 118 -1.48 6.64 -8.59
CA GLY A 118 -2.42 7.56 -9.24
C GLY A 118 -2.09 7.85 -10.69
N ALA A 119 -2.43 9.05 -11.16
CA ALA A 119 -2.25 9.44 -12.56
C ALA A 119 -0.76 9.50 -12.94
N SER A 120 -0.38 8.88 -14.05
CA SER A 120 1.00 8.76 -14.52
C SER A 120 1.73 10.10 -14.63
N ASN A 121 1.04 11.16 -15.09
CA ASN A 121 1.64 12.48 -15.29
C ASN A 121 1.95 13.21 -13.96
N ASN A 122 1.26 12.89 -12.89
CA ASN A 122 1.43 13.57 -11.60
C ASN A 122 1.05 12.65 -10.43
N PRO A 123 1.73 11.49 -10.28
CA PRO A 123 1.38 10.52 -9.26
C PRO A 123 1.68 11.05 -7.86
N CYS A 124 0.93 10.57 -6.89
CA CYS A 124 1.27 10.70 -5.48
C CYS A 124 2.40 9.74 -5.15
N VAL A 125 3.20 10.10 -4.17
CA VAL A 125 4.22 9.19 -3.62
C VAL A 125 3.74 8.71 -2.27
N VAL A 126 3.64 7.40 -2.12
CA VAL A 126 3.23 6.75 -0.87
C VAL A 126 4.43 6.01 -0.31
N CYS A 127 4.84 6.43 0.88
CA CYS A 127 5.90 5.81 1.65
C CYS A 127 5.28 4.97 2.77
N VAL A 128 5.68 3.71 2.88
CA VAL A 128 5.15 2.77 3.88
C VAL A 128 6.29 2.15 4.66
N GLN A 129 6.24 2.26 6.00
CA GLN A 129 7.22 1.68 6.92
C GLN A 129 6.52 1.16 8.18
N ASN A 130 6.88 0.00 8.69
CA ASN A 130 6.43 -0.58 9.96
C ASN A 130 4.92 -0.46 10.24
N GLY A 131 4.09 -0.55 9.23
CA GLY A 131 2.66 -0.44 9.43
C GLY A 131 2.11 0.99 9.32
N GLN A 132 2.91 2.00 9.17
CA GLN A 132 2.51 3.39 8.98
C GLN A 132 2.73 3.82 7.53
N ALA A 133 1.95 4.78 7.08
CA ALA A 133 2.06 5.32 5.73
C ALA A 133 2.18 6.85 5.78
N VAL A 134 3.01 7.38 4.89
CA VAL A 134 3.14 8.82 4.60
C VAL A 134 2.76 9.03 3.15
N VAL A 135 1.89 9.98 2.90
CA VAL A 135 1.41 10.29 1.55
C VAL A 135 1.88 11.69 1.16
N LEU A 136 2.70 11.77 0.11
CA LEU A 136 3.05 13.02 -0.54
C LEU A 136 2.06 13.22 -1.69
N PHE A 137 1.03 14.02 -1.41
CA PHE A 137 -0.12 14.17 -2.29
C PHE A 137 0.17 15.19 -3.41
N ARG A 138 -0.18 14.78 -4.63
CA ARG A 138 -0.04 15.57 -5.86
C ARG A 138 -1.23 15.30 -6.77
N GLY A 139 -1.49 16.24 -7.66
CA GLY A 139 -2.54 16.06 -8.66
C GLY A 139 -3.95 16.37 -8.15
N GLY A 140 -4.96 15.72 -8.71
CA GLY A 140 -6.37 15.96 -8.43
C GLY A 140 -7.04 14.88 -7.58
N GLU A 141 -8.36 14.98 -7.44
CA GLU A 141 -9.19 14.04 -6.64
C GLU A 141 -9.10 12.59 -7.11
N SER A 142 -8.85 12.35 -8.41
CA SER A 142 -8.67 10.99 -8.93
C SER A 142 -7.47 10.27 -8.29
N ASN A 143 -6.44 11.02 -7.91
CA ASN A 143 -5.29 10.47 -7.20
C ASN A 143 -5.64 10.09 -5.77
N LEU A 144 -6.57 10.81 -5.14
CA LEU A 144 -7.04 10.50 -3.79
C LEU A 144 -7.64 9.09 -3.74
N SER A 145 -8.59 8.80 -4.64
CA SER A 145 -9.20 7.47 -4.75
C SER A 145 -8.20 6.36 -5.09
N ALA A 146 -7.14 6.68 -5.83
CA ALA A 146 -6.07 5.74 -6.12
C ALA A 146 -5.23 5.44 -4.87
N VAL A 147 -4.90 6.47 -4.09
CA VAL A 147 -4.18 6.33 -2.81
C VAL A 147 -5.01 5.54 -1.79
N GLU A 148 -6.31 5.85 -1.65
CA GLU A 148 -7.23 5.09 -0.79
C GLU A 148 -7.25 3.60 -1.15
N ARG A 149 -7.40 3.29 -2.43
CA ARG A 149 -7.40 1.90 -2.92
C ARG A 149 -6.07 1.20 -2.65
N TYR A 150 -4.96 1.90 -2.85
CA TYR A 150 -3.63 1.39 -2.57
C TYR A 150 -3.43 1.07 -1.08
N LEU A 151 -3.82 2.00 -0.19
CA LEU A 151 -3.74 1.82 1.26
C LEU A 151 -4.68 0.71 1.75
N ALA A 152 -5.91 0.66 1.25
CA ALA A 152 -6.88 -0.40 1.56
C ALA A 152 -6.36 -1.78 1.14
N GLY A 153 -5.73 -1.90 -0.03
CA GLY A 153 -5.08 -3.14 -0.49
C GLY A 153 -3.96 -3.62 0.42
N ARG A 154 -3.36 -2.72 1.20
CA ARG A 154 -2.33 -3.02 2.20
C ARG A 154 -2.86 -3.08 3.64
N SER A 155 -4.18 -3.19 3.80
CA SER A 155 -4.88 -3.26 5.09
C SER A 155 -4.66 -2.01 5.96
N ARG A 156 -4.55 -0.84 5.33
CA ARG A 156 -4.35 0.44 5.99
C ARG A 156 -5.38 1.43 5.50
N GLN A 157 -6.06 2.08 6.41
CA GLN A 157 -7.13 3.02 6.09
C GLN A 157 -6.67 4.47 6.21
N GLU A 158 -5.84 4.78 7.20
CA GLU A 158 -5.43 6.15 7.49
C GLU A 158 -3.89 6.28 7.47
N PRO A 159 -3.32 7.18 6.66
CA PRO A 159 -1.91 7.50 6.74
C PRO A 159 -1.60 8.28 8.01
N ALA A 160 -0.40 8.09 8.55
CA ALA A 160 0.11 8.85 9.69
C ALA A 160 0.31 10.33 9.33
N LEU A 161 0.70 10.60 8.09
CA LEU A 161 0.91 11.95 7.58
C LEU A 161 0.49 12.04 6.11
N LEU A 162 -0.23 13.10 5.78
CA LEU A 162 -0.49 13.53 4.41
C LEU A 162 0.13 14.90 4.20
N VAL A 163 1.03 15.01 3.23
CA VAL A 163 1.65 16.27 2.82
C VAL A 163 1.09 16.69 1.47
N ASP A 164 0.41 17.80 1.43
CA ASP A 164 -0.14 18.34 0.18
C ASP A 164 0.92 19.21 -0.53
N LEU A 165 1.52 18.67 -1.58
CA LEU A 165 2.54 19.31 -2.40
C LEU A 165 1.96 20.20 -3.51
N ARG A 166 0.64 20.38 -3.59
CA ARG A 166 0.02 21.19 -4.62
C ARG A 166 0.31 22.68 -4.40
N ALA A 167 0.58 23.39 -5.48
CA ALA A 167 0.80 24.84 -5.42
C ALA A 167 -0.44 25.64 -4.94
N ARG A 168 -1.64 25.07 -5.15
CA ARG A 168 -2.91 25.65 -4.70
C ARG A 168 -3.69 24.54 -3.94
N PRO A 169 -3.42 24.37 -2.64
CA PRO A 169 -4.10 23.37 -1.85
C PRO A 169 -5.60 23.75 -1.72
N THR A 170 -6.45 22.78 -2.01
CA THR A 170 -7.89 22.81 -1.69
C THR A 170 -8.14 21.81 -0.59
N ALA A 171 -9.19 22.01 0.20
CA ALA A 171 -9.56 21.04 1.23
C ALA A 171 -9.67 19.63 0.61
N LEU A 172 -9.01 18.68 1.23
CA LEU A 172 -9.05 17.28 0.84
C LEU A 172 -10.03 16.56 1.77
N ASP A 173 -10.98 15.84 1.19
CA ASP A 173 -11.86 14.93 1.93
C ASP A 173 -11.13 13.57 2.07
N PHE A 174 -10.13 13.56 2.95
CA PHE A 174 -9.29 12.40 3.18
C PHE A 174 -8.91 12.30 4.65
N ALA A 175 -9.20 11.14 5.26
CA ALA A 175 -8.83 10.88 6.63
C ALA A 175 -7.32 10.59 6.73
N ALA A 176 -6.61 11.43 7.47
CA ALA A 176 -5.21 11.26 7.84
C ALA A 176 -5.02 11.71 9.29
N ALA A 177 -4.07 11.11 10.01
CA ALA A 177 -3.79 11.49 11.39
C ALA A 177 -3.25 12.93 11.48
N GLU A 178 -2.43 13.33 10.51
CA GLU A 178 -1.92 14.70 10.37
C GLU A 178 -1.94 15.09 8.90
N VAL A 179 -2.37 16.34 8.60
CA VAL A 179 -2.35 16.92 7.27
C VAL A 179 -1.47 18.16 7.28
N VAL A 180 -0.44 18.18 6.44
CA VAL A 180 0.44 19.31 6.24
C VAL A 180 0.18 19.91 4.87
N THR A 181 -0.28 21.14 4.84
CA THR A 181 -0.45 21.94 3.61
C THR A 181 0.68 22.92 3.46
N MET A 182 1.21 23.07 2.24
CA MET A 182 2.25 24.04 1.97
C MET A 182 1.74 25.45 2.15
N GLN A 183 2.52 26.26 2.88
CA GLN A 183 2.18 27.66 3.10
C GLN A 183 2.47 28.50 1.85
N ALA A 184 1.72 29.57 1.66
CA ALA A 184 1.89 30.47 0.53
C ALA A 184 3.21 31.26 0.54
N GLN A 185 3.92 31.29 1.68
CA GLN A 185 5.22 31.96 1.80
C GLN A 185 6.35 30.96 1.61
N PRO A 186 7.44 31.37 0.93
CA PRO A 186 8.62 30.52 0.81
C PRO A 186 9.14 30.09 2.18
N GLY A 187 9.47 28.81 2.33
CA GLY A 187 9.91 28.28 3.61
C GLY A 187 10.59 26.92 3.48
N PHE A 188 11.18 26.54 4.60
CA PHE A 188 11.80 25.25 4.82
C PHE A 188 11.29 24.69 6.15
N ASP A 189 10.89 23.42 6.14
CA ASP A 189 10.44 22.71 7.35
C ASP A 189 11.03 21.30 7.35
N THR A 190 11.60 20.89 8.49
CA THR A 190 12.16 19.54 8.68
C THR A 190 11.35 18.82 9.74
N ARG A 191 10.92 17.58 9.42
CA ARG A 191 10.13 16.75 10.33
C ARG A 191 10.68 15.33 10.39
N THR A 192 10.66 14.75 11.57
CA THR A 192 10.80 13.30 11.72
C THR A 192 9.40 12.68 11.62
N VAL A 193 9.20 11.81 10.64
CA VAL A 193 7.85 11.36 10.27
C VAL A 193 7.56 9.94 10.75
N LEU A 194 8.53 9.05 10.58
CA LEU A 194 8.47 7.64 10.98
C LEU A 194 9.80 7.26 11.64
N ASP A 195 9.90 6.04 12.15
CA ASP A 195 11.13 5.57 12.79
C ASP A 195 12.35 5.68 11.85
N GLY A 196 13.21 6.68 12.10
CA GLY A 196 14.41 6.90 11.31
C GLY A 196 14.18 7.52 9.92
N LEU A 197 12.99 8.02 9.64
CA LEU A 197 12.66 8.71 8.40
C LEU A 197 12.49 10.21 8.68
N THR A 198 13.29 11.01 7.98
CA THR A 198 13.18 12.48 8.01
C THR A 198 12.53 12.99 6.75
N LEU A 199 11.80 14.06 6.85
CA LEU A 199 11.13 14.72 5.74
C LEU A 199 11.49 16.20 5.75
N ASP A 200 12.23 16.63 4.74
CA ASP A 200 12.57 18.00 4.49
C ASP A 200 11.67 18.60 3.42
N LEU A 201 10.96 19.65 3.77
CA LEU A 201 9.97 20.30 2.91
C LEU A 201 10.48 21.67 2.49
N TYR A 202 10.68 21.85 1.20
CA TYR A 202 11.02 23.14 0.58
C TYR A 202 9.82 23.61 -0.22
N HIS A 203 9.41 24.85 -0.05
CA HIS A 203 8.29 25.39 -0.80
C HIS A 203 8.48 26.87 -1.15
N ASN A 204 7.92 27.23 -2.29
CA ASN A 204 7.77 28.62 -2.72
C ASN A 204 6.31 28.82 -3.18
N LYS A 205 5.98 30.00 -3.76
CA LYS A 205 4.62 30.34 -4.18
C LYS A 205 4.02 29.39 -5.24
N SER A 206 4.84 28.68 -6.00
CA SER A 206 4.40 27.89 -7.17
C SER A 206 4.93 26.46 -7.20
N ALA A 207 5.86 26.13 -6.32
CA ALA A 207 6.53 24.84 -6.34
C ALA A 207 6.80 24.34 -4.91
N SER A 208 6.86 23.04 -4.77
CA SER A 208 7.22 22.35 -3.54
C SER A 208 8.13 21.17 -3.84
N LEU A 209 9.05 20.90 -2.94
CA LEU A 209 9.97 19.78 -2.99
C LEU A 209 9.97 19.13 -1.61
N ALA A 210 9.71 17.84 -1.59
CA ALA A 210 9.83 17.01 -0.41
C ALA A 210 11.04 16.10 -0.56
N VAL A 211 11.94 16.09 0.41
CA VAL A 211 13.10 15.18 0.43
C VAL A 211 12.96 14.25 1.62
N LEU A 212 12.84 12.97 1.34
CA LEU A 212 12.78 11.90 2.32
C LEU A 212 14.19 11.40 2.60
N GLY A 213 14.65 11.52 3.83
CA GLY A 213 15.90 10.95 4.32
C GLY A 213 15.64 9.60 4.99
N ILE A 214 16.30 8.54 4.50
CA ILE A 214 16.17 7.16 4.97
C ILE A 214 17.57 6.60 5.23
N GLY A 215 18.06 6.76 6.45
CA GLY A 215 19.44 6.45 6.78
C GLY A 215 20.39 7.35 5.99
N ASP A 216 21.20 6.75 5.11
CA ASP A 216 22.16 7.41 4.23
C ASP A 216 21.60 7.77 2.84
N ARG A 217 20.31 7.47 2.59
CA ARG A 217 19.65 7.67 1.30
C ARG A 217 18.69 8.83 1.32
N HIS A 218 18.67 9.60 0.22
CA HIS A 218 17.80 10.75 0.04
C HIS A 218 16.93 10.55 -1.20
N ILE A 219 15.62 10.74 -1.04
CA ILE A 219 14.65 10.58 -2.10
C ILE A 219 13.84 11.86 -2.22
N ALA A 220 13.88 12.48 -3.39
CA ALA A 220 13.16 13.71 -3.65
C ALA A 220 11.85 13.47 -4.39
N VAL A 221 10.85 14.27 -4.03
CA VAL A 221 9.55 14.33 -4.71
C VAL A 221 9.20 15.78 -4.96
N GLY A 222 9.12 16.19 -6.22
CA GLY A 222 8.90 17.59 -6.57
C GLY A 222 7.56 17.82 -7.27
N ALA A 223 6.92 18.95 -6.97
CA ALA A 223 5.78 19.50 -7.68
C ALA A 223 6.13 20.91 -8.17
N GLY A 224 6.38 21.02 -9.47
CA GLY A 224 6.84 22.26 -10.11
C GLY A 224 8.36 22.47 -10.01
N SER A 225 8.87 23.60 -10.55
CA SER A 225 10.28 23.96 -10.46
C SER A 225 10.53 24.80 -9.20
N ILE A 226 11.48 24.37 -8.40
CA ILE A 226 11.94 25.11 -7.21
C ILE A 226 13.35 25.60 -7.48
N GLN A 227 13.66 26.80 -6.99
CA GLN A 227 15.01 27.35 -7.02
C GLN A 227 15.58 27.31 -5.61
N LEU A 228 16.73 26.69 -5.44
CA LEU A 228 17.49 26.63 -4.21
C LEU A 228 18.82 27.36 -4.38
N ALA A 229 19.38 27.85 -3.30
CA ALA A 229 20.69 28.51 -3.34
C ALA A 229 21.82 27.54 -3.72
N GLU A 230 21.70 26.28 -3.28
CA GLU A 230 22.60 25.21 -3.63
C GLU A 230 21.80 23.98 -4.07
N PRO A 231 22.27 23.22 -5.08
CA PRO A 231 21.57 22.02 -5.51
C PRO A 231 21.64 20.93 -4.44
N ILE A 232 20.53 20.23 -4.22
CA ILE A 232 20.44 19.10 -3.31
C ILE A 232 20.76 17.83 -4.10
N ARG A 233 21.72 17.05 -3.62
CA ARG A 233 22.01 15.73 -4.19
C ARG A 233 21.11 14.69 -3.54
N VAL A 234 20.44 13.88 -4.39
CA VAL A 234 19.55 12.82 -3.98
C VAL A 234 19.83 11.53 -4.76
N ASP A 235 19.60 10.40 -4.13
CA ASP A 235 19.76 9.10 -4.81
C ASP A 235 18.66 8.87 -5.84
N VAL A 236 17.41 9.25 -5.51
CA VAL A 236 16.25 9.04 -6.36
C VAL A 236 15.37 10.28 -6.41
N LEU A 237 15.01 10.69 -7.62
CA LEU A 237 13.96 11.69 -7.87
C LEU A 237 12.69 11.01 -8.36
N CYS A 238 11.62 11.11 -7.59
CA CYS A 238 10.33 10.49 -7.89
C CYS A 238 9.43 11.40 -8.70
N ALA A 239 9.01 10.92 -9.88
CA ALA A 239 7.99 11.50 -10.74
C ALA A 239 8.11 13.04 -10.93
N PRO A 240 9.25 13.56 -11.38
CA PRO A 240 9.38 15.00 -11.60
C PRO A 240 8.40 15.44 -12.68
N GLY A 241 7.71 16.58 -12.44
CA GLY A 241 6.89 17.24 -13.47
C GLY A 241 7.76 17.99 -14.48
N ALA A 242 8.89 18.52 -14.01
CA ALA A 242 9.97 19.14 -14.77
C ALA A 242 11.28 18.91 -14.02
N LEU A 243 12.38 18.88 -14.72
CA LEU A 243 13.69 18.88 -14.10
C LEU A 243 14.01 20.29 -13.56
N SER A 244 14.76 20.35 -12.49
CA SER A 244 15.20 21.58 -11.86
C SER A 244 16.67 21.46 -11.49
N ASP A 245 17.45 22.50 -11.76
CA ASP A 245 18.87 22.59 -11.35
C ASP A 245 19.04 22.52 -9.83
N ALA A 246 17.93 22.67 -9.08
CA ALA A 246 17.93 22.57 -7.63
C ALA A 246 18.12 21.13 -7.11
N VAL A 247 17.94 20.09 -7.96
CA VAL A 247 18.02 18.68 -7.55
C VAL A 247 18.90 17.90 -8.53
N GLN A 248 19.98 17.33 -8.00
CA GLN A 248 20.82 16.41 -8.72
C GLN A 248 20.52 14.99 -8.29
N ALA A 249 19.97 14.18 -9.17
CA ALA A 249 19.55 12.81 -8.88
C ALA A 249 20.44 11.79 -9.60
N ASP A 250 20.81 10.71 -8.90
CA ASP A 250 21.51 9.58 -9.53
C ASP A 250 20.53 8.72 -10.35
N THR A 251 19.29 8.60 -9.90
CA THR A 251 18.21 7.83 -10.57
C THR A 251 16.90 8.63 -10.59
N ILE A 252 16.17 8.56 -11.69
CA ILE A 252 14.80 9.10 -11.79
C ILE A 252 13.81 7.95 -11.90
N LEU A 253 12.83 7.91 -11.00
CA LEU A 253 11.69 6.98 -11.04
C LEU A 253 10.46 7.69 -11.59
N THR A 254 9.88 7.19 -12.68
CA THR A 254 8.72 7.79 -13.34
C THR A 254 7.66 6.76 -13.73
N ALA A 255 6.40 7.20 -13.77
CA ALA A 255 5.27 6.45 -14.32
C ALA A 255 4.96 6.87 -15.78
N VAL A 256 5.77 7.74 -16.39
CA VAL A 256 5.62 8.21 -17.77
C VAL A 256 6.77 7.70 -18.62
N ARG A 257 6.47 6.95 -19.67
CA ARG A 257 7.50 6.31 -20.51
C ARG A 257 8.34 7.32 -21.31
N HIS A 258 7.69 8.40 -21.79
CA HIS A 258 8.33 9.47 -22.56
C HIS A 258 7.98 10.82 -21.92
N PRO A 259 8.61 11.19 -20.80
CA PRO A 259 8.38 12.50 -20.19
C PRO A 259 8.96 13.60 -21.08
N LYS A 260 8.36 14.80 -21.03
CA LYS A 260 8.79 15.95 -21.86
C LYS A 260 10.21 16.42 -21.58
N TRP A 261 10.72 16.14 -20.40
CA TRP A 261 12.07 16.48 -19.94
C TRP A 261 13.11 15.38 -20.23
N LEU A 262 12.74 14.35 -21.00
CA LEU A 262 13.66 13.22 -21.29
C LEU A 262 14.95 13.68 -21.97
N ASP A 263 14.82 14.63 -22.90
CA ASP A 263 15.96 15.15 -23.67
C ASP A 263 16.88 16.08 -22.84
N GLU A 264 16.46 16.46 -21.64
CA GLU A 264 17.24 17.30 -20.71
C GLU A 264 18.17 16.48 -19.79
N ILE A 265 18.09 15.14 -19.86
CA ILE A 265 18.87 14.25 -19.01
C ILE A 265 20.21 13.94 -19.66
N GLU A 266 21.30 14.31 -18.97
CA GLU A 266 22.67 14.03 -19.47
C GLU A 266 23.34 12.83 -18.78
N SER A 267 23.01 12.51 -17.50
CA SER A 267 23.82 11.59 -16.69
C SER A 267 23.12 10.85 -15.56
N CYS A 268 21.82 10.60 -15.64
CA CYS A 268 21.14 9.83 -14.60
C CYS A 268 20.45 8.57 -15.15
N GLU A 269 20.24 7.58 -14.30
CA GLU A 269 19.50 6.37 -14.64
C GLU A 269 18.01 6.63 -14.64
N LEU A 270 17.31 6.28 -15.74
CA LEU A 270 15.85 6.40 -15.80
C LEU A 270 15.19 5.05 -15.54
N ARG A 271 14.31 5.00 -14.54
CA ARG A 271 13.47 3.86 -14.18
C ARG A 271 12.01 4.16 -14.46
N TYR A 272 11.37 3.29 -15.21
CA TYR A 272 9.98 3.42 -15.62
C TYR A 272 9.15 2.23 -15.16
N GLY A 273 7.89 2.46 -14.77
CA GLY A 273 6.90 1.43 -14.49
C GLY A 273 5.49 1.89 -14.83
N ASP A 274 4.69 1.00 -15.46
CA ASP A 274 3.34 1.29 -15.92
C ASP A 274 2.33 1.42 -14.78
N GLU A 275 2.42 0.50 -13.79
CA GLU A 275 1.48 0.40 -12.68
C GLU A 275 2.23 0.49 -11.35
N ALA A 276 1.91 1.52 -10.57
CA ALA A 276 2.46 1.74 -9.23
C ALA A 276 3.96 1.42 -9.10
N PRO A 277 4.83 1.98 -9.97
CA PRO A 277 6.26 1.71 -9.92
C PRO A 277 6.80 2.13 -8.55
N GLY A 278 7.65 1.30 -7.99
CA GLY A 278 8.11 1.50 -6.64
C GLY A 278 9.53 1.09 -6.41
N LEU A 279 9.99 1.40 -5.22
CA LEU A 279 11.27 0.97 -4.71
C LEU A 279 11.16 0.56 -3.24
N THR A 280 11.92 -0.43 -2.88
CA THR A 280 12.03 -0.92 -1.51
C THR A 280 13.43 -0.64 -1.00
N LEU A 281 13.49 0.03 0.14
CA LEU A 281 14.73 0.45 0.78
C LEU A 281 14.89 -0.23 2.14
N ARG A 282 16.13 -0.58 2.45
CA ARG A 282 16.57 -0.90 3.81
C ARG A 282 17.78 -0.05 4.13
N PRO A 283 17.86 0.57 5.31
CA PRO A 283 19.05 1.30 5.73
C PRO A 283 20.32 0.42 5.59
N GLY A 284 21.35 0.96 4.99
CA GLY A 284 22.63 0.24 4.78
C GLY A 284 22.61 -0.91 3.75
N ARG A 285 21.54 -1.03 2.92
CA ARG A 285 21.44 -2.03 1.84
C ARG A 285 21.14 -1.40 0.49
N SER A 286 21.30 -2.17 -0.58
CA SER A 286 20.94 -1.75 -1.93
C SER A 286 19.42 -1.56 -2.08
N MET A 287 19.03 -0.61 -2.91
CA MET A 287 17.65 -0.39 -3.32
C MET A 287 17.15 -1.56 -4.17
N ILE A 288 15.91 -1.99 -3.94
CA ILE A 288 15.23 -3.01 -4.75
C ILE A 288 14.11 -2.32 -5.51
N TRP A 289 14.16 -2.37 -6.83
CA TRP A 289 13.16 -1.78 -7.71
C TRP A 289 12.01 -2.77 -7.95
N GLU A 290 10.79 -2.31 -7.73
CA GLU A 290 9.57 -3.09 -7.95
C GLU A 290 8.85 -2.52 -9.17
N GLU A 291 8.50 -3.41 -10.11
CA GLU A 291 7.73 -3.09 -11.33
C GLU A 291 8.35 -1.98 -12.21
N ALA A 292 9.62 -1.67 -12.00
CA ALA A 292 10.34 -0.67 -12.75
C ALA A 292 11.39 -1.30 -13.69
N GLN A 293 11.47 -0.78 -14.92
CA GLN A 293 12.45 -1.16 -15.93
C GLN A 293 13.42 -0.01 -16.19
N THR A 294 14.69 -0.33 -16.42
CA THR A 294 15.67 0.68 -16.85
C THR A 294 15.38 1.07 -18.30
N ILE A 295 15.31 2.35 -18.58
CA ILE A 295 15.25 2.88 -19.94
C ILE A 295 16.66 3.37 -20.30
N ALA A 296 17.20 2.86 -21.40
CA ALA A 296 18.43 3.40 -21.96
C ALA A 296 18.15 4.79 -22.52
N ILE A 297 18.89 5.78 -22.05
CA ILE A 297 18.90 7.14 -22.61
C ILE A 297 19.77 7.04 -23.87
N GLN A 298 19.18 7.29 -25.03
CA GLN A 298 19.85 7.26 -26.34
C GLN A 298 20.40 8.64 -26.69
#